data_9873776d2456b4c26fedeff35e26efa2
#
_entry.id   9873776d2456b4c26fedeff35e26efa2
#
_cell.length_a   1.000
_cell.length_b   1.000
_cell.length_c   1.000
_cell.angle_alpha   90.00
_cell.angle_beta   90.00
_cell.angle_gamma   90.00
#
_symmetry.space_group_name_H-M   'P 1'
#
loop_
_entity.id
_entity.type
_entity.pdbx_description
1 polymer ?
#
loop_
_entity_poly.entity_id
_entity_poly.type
_entity_poly.pdbx_seq_one_letter_code
_entity_poly.pdbx_strand_id
1 'polypeptide(L)'
;MAKKSKPAKKGASKKAPAKTAKPMEKVSVEQLLKKAYEPARLAMIYHPFYEGKIEIVPKCCVRDFSDFAIWYTPGVAEPCKAINKNKELSYVHTNRSNTVGVISDGTRVLGLGDIGPEAGMPVMEGKSLLFKYLGGVDAFPLCLGTKDPEEFIRTVKYLQPSLGGVNLEDISQPKCFYILERLRAECEIPVWHDDQQGTGTIVAAGAVNAAKVVGKKPSEMKAAFIGAGAANIAISRIMNLAGFKWQNMVMCDSKGTLHSGRCEEVRKEFKEKLFMCEHSNKSGVVGGPTEALKGADIVVCASKPGPGTVKPEWIKGMADDSIVFATANPIPEIWPWEALEAGAKIVATGRSDFPNQVNNSLGFPGIFRGTLDVKAKTISDTMCLAAVMELAKTAEDKELSETYIVPTMDEWEVFPREAVAVGLAAISEGLARVKSSRQELYEKAETIIRRARAETKYLMKGKFILPPPKA
;
A
#
# COMPACT_ATOMS: atom_id res chain seq x y z
N MET A 1 27.36 62.28 -20.70
CA MET A 1 27.17 62.21 -19.25
C MET A 1 26.62 60.86 -18.88
N ALA A 2 27.45 59.97 -18.41
CA ALA A 2 27.08 58.58 -18.05
C ALA A 2 26.72 58.52 -16.57
N LYS A 3 25.50 58.06 -16.22
CA LYS A 3 25.11 57.84 -14.83
C LYS A 3 25.55 56.41 -14.41
N LYS A 4 26.43 56.32 -13.43
CA LYS A 4 26.84 55.09 -12.78
C LYS A 4 25.72 54.56 -11.88
N SER A 5 25.28 53.31 -12.13
CA SER A 5 24.38 52.55 -11.23
C SER A 5 25.15 51.89 -10.12
N LYS A 6 24.68 52.06 -8.84
CA LYS A 6 25.21 51.39 -7.64
C LYS A 6 24.79 49.92 -7.59
N PRO A 7 25.64 49.01 -7.06
CA PRO A 7 25.24 47.60 -6.89
C PRO A 7 24.29 47.40 -5.72
N ALA A 8 23.28 46.58 -5.91
CA ALA A 8 22.32 46.19 -4.89
C ALA A 8 22.96 45.22 -3.86
N LYS A 9 22.77 45.55 -2.57
CA LYS A 9 23.18 44.67 -1.47
C LYS A 9 22.32 43.40 -1.44
N LYS A 10 22.97 42.25 -1.52
CA LYS A 10 22.35 40.97 -1.21
C LYS A 10 21.93 40.90 0.26
N GLY A 11 20.64 40.89 0.52
CA GLY A 11 20.08 40.66 1.85
C GLY A 11 20.27 39.17 2.21
N ALA A 12 20.99 38.93 3.33
CA ALA A 12 21.07 37.59 3.92
C ALA A 12 19.71 37.22 4.53
N SER A 13 19.05 36.19 3.98
CA SER A 13 17.85 35.63 4.56
C SER A 13 18.19 34.96 5.88
N LYS A 14 17.69 35.47 6.99
CA LYS A 14 17.76 34.84 8.30
C LYS A 14 16.86 33.58 8.24
N LYS A 15 17.46 32.39 8.33
CA LYS A 15 16.71 31.15 8.57
C LYS A 15 15.92 31.29 9.87
N ALA A 16 14.61 31.09 9.78
CA ALA A 16 13.75 30.97 10.95
C ALA A 16 14.19 29.75 11.78
N PRO A 17 14.17 29.80 13.12
CA PRO A 17 14.52 28.66 13.95
C PRO A 17 13.52 27.51 13.69
N ALA A 18 14.04 26.30 13.54
CA ALA A 18 13.25 25.06 13.41
C ALA A 18 12.29 24.98 14.62
N LYS A 19 10.99 24.85 14.34
CA LYS A 19 10.01 24.57 15.40
C LYS A 19 10.35 23.21 15.99
N THR A 20 10.87 23.20 17.21
CA THR A 20 11.01 21.97 18.00
C THR A 20 9.64 21.30 18.07
N ALA A 21 9.55 20.04 17.62
CA ALA A 21 8.35 19.25 17.73
C ALA A 21 7.90 19.24 19.20
N LYS A 22 6.62 19.55 19.45
CA LYS A 22 6.06 19.42 20.79
C LYS A 22 6.22 17.96 21.22
N PRO A 23 6.65 17.70 22.47
CA PRO A 23 6.68 16.34 23.00
C PRO A 23 5.29 15.70 22.81
N MET A 24 5.24 14.46 22.34
CA MET A 24 3.98 13.74 22.27
C MET A 24 3.37 13.69 23.68
N GLU A 25 2.16 14.26 23.84
CA GLU A 25 1.45 14.17 25.11
C GLU A 25 1.32 12.70 25.48
N LYS A 26 1.71 12.35 26.72
CA LYS A 26 1.49 11.03 27.30
C LYS A 26 -0.01 10.80 27.48
N VAL A 27 -0.66 10.34 26.42
CA VAL A 27 -2.05 9.88 26.50
C VAL A 27 -2.03 8.53 27.22
N SER A 28 -2.91 8.31 28.19
CA SER A 28 -2.93 7.03 28.91
C SER A 28 -3.21 5.88 27.94
N VAL A 29 -2.62 4.70 28.20
CA VAL A 29 -2.88 3.46 27.41
C VAL A 29 -4.38 3.21 27.30
N GLU A 30 -5.13 3.46 28.37
CA GLU A 30 -6.60 3.32 28.40
C GLU A 30 -7.29 4.26 27.41
N GLN A 31 -6.88 5.52 27.33
CA GLN A 31 -7.43 6.48 26.36
C GLN A 31 -7.09 6.10 24.91
N LEU A 32 -5.91 5.54 24.67
CA LEU A 32 -5.51 5.06 23.33
C LEU A 32 -6.24 3.80 22.92
N LEU A 33 -6.44 2.88 23.86
CA LEU A 33 -7.29 1.72 23.63
C LEU A 33 -8.72 2.14 23.35
N LYS A 34 -9.27 3.11 24.11
CA LYS A 34 -10.61 3.67 23.86
C LYS A 34 -10.68 4.30 22.46
N LYS A 35 -9.68 5.09 22.05
CA LYS A 35 -9.62 5.63 20.68
C LYS A 35 -9.53 4.54 19.61
N ALA A 36 -8.84 3.43 19.88
CA ALA A 36 -8.74 2.30 18.96
C ALA A 36 -10.06 1.52 18.84
N TYR A 37 -10.82 1.44 19.92
CA TYR A 37 -12.09 0.69 19.94
C TYR A 37 -13.31 1.54 19.49
N GLU A 38 -13.24 2.87 19.53
CA GLU A 38 -14.33 3.73 19.09
C GLU A 38 -14.71 3.52 17.61
N PRO A 39 -13.77 3.46 16.65
CA PRO A 39 -14.09 3.10 15.27
C PRO A 39 -14.75 1.72 15.15
N ALA A 40 -14.34 0.74 15.96
CA ALA A 40 -14.94 -0.59 15.95
C ALA A 40 -16.41 -0.56 16.46
N ARG A 41 -16.68 0.21 17.51
CA ARG A 41 -18.05 0.43 18.02
C ARG A 41 -18.94 1.11 16.97
N LEU A 42 -18.44 2.17 16.33
CA LEU A 42 -19.15 2.88 15.27
C LEU A 42 -19.37 1.98 14.04
N ALA A 43 -18.44 1.12 13.68
CA ALA A 43 -18.57 0.18 12.58
C ALA A 43 -19.77 -0.77 12.77
N MET A 44 -20.00 -1.26 14.00
CA MET A 44 -21.14 -2.12 14.31
C MET A 44 -22.51 -1.42 14.19
N ILE A 45 -22.52 -0.08 14.19
CA ILE A 45 -23.73 0.74 13.98
C ILE A 45 -23.87 1.12 12.51
N TYR A 46 -22.77 1.55 11.87
CA TYR A 46 -22.81 2.12 10.52
C TYR A 46 -22.93 1.06 9.43
N HIS A 47 -22.28 -0.12 9.58
CA HIS A 47 -22.39 -1.17 8.57
C HIS A 47 -23.82 -1.64 8.34
N PRO A 48 -24.61 -1.97 9.39
CA PRO A 48 -26.02 -2.31 9.19
C PRO A 48 -26.88 -1.14 8.68
N PHE A 49 -26.54 0.10 9.06
CA PHE A 49 -27.29 1.29 8.62
C PHE A 49 -27.15 1.54 7.12
N TYR A 50 -25.94 1.36 6.56
CA TYR A 50 -25.68 1.55 5.14
C TYR A 50 -25.82 0.27 4.31
N GLU A 51 -25.97 -0.88 4.93
CA GLU A 51 -26.05 -2.21 4.28
C GLU A 51 -24.87 -2.48 3.33
N GLY A 52 -23.67 -1.98 3.67
CA GLY A 52 -22.45 -2.04 2.89
C GLY A 52 -21.80 -0.68 2.70
N LYS A 53 -20.77 -0.60 1.83
CA LYS A 53 -19.96 0.62 1.64
C LYS A 53 -19.95 1.11 0.20
N ILE A 54 -20.37 0.29 -0.74
CA ILE A 54 -20.32 0.58 -2.17
C ILE A 54 -21.61 0.16 -2.86
N GLU A 55 -21.95 0.91 -3.89
CA GLU A 55 -23.05 0.61 -4.80
C GLU A 55 -22.64 0.94 -6.23
N ILE A 56 -23.41 0.51 -7.24
CA ILE A 56 -23.16 0.79 -8.64
C ILE A 56 -23.96 2.00 -9.06
N VAL A 57 -23.28 3.01 -9.60
CA VAL A 57 -23.88 4.25 -10.12
C VAL A 57 -23.72 4.30 -11.64
N PRO A 58 -24.75 4.66 -12.41
CA PRO A 58 -24.66 4.84 -13.86
C PRO A 58 -23.58 5.85 -14.25
N LYS A 59 -22.83 5.55 -15.32
CA LYS A 59 -21.76 6.40 -15.85
C LYS A 59 -22.17 7.16 -17.11
N CYS A 60 -23.18 6.68 -17.82
CA CYS A 60 -23.72 7.28 -19.03
C CYS A 60 -24.92 8.15 -18.74
N CYS A 61 -25.20 9.11 -19.64
CA CYS A 61 -26.37 9.95 -19.54
C CYS A 61 -27.62 9.17 -19.97
N VAL A 62 -28.67 9.25 -19.16
CA VAL A 62 -30.01 8.74 -19.47
C VAL A 62 -30.97 9.92 -19.31
N ARG A 63 -31.39 10.53 -20.43
CA ARG A 63 -32.29 11.68 -20.49
C ARG A 63 -33.75 11.25 -20.44
N ASP A 64 -34.05 10.18 -21.17
CA ASP A 64 -35.36 9.54 -21.24
C ASP A 64 -35.23 8.09 -21.73
N PHE A 65 -36.34 7.39 -21.88
CA PHE A 65 -36.36 5.97 -22.28
C PHE A 65 -35.80 5.72 -23.70
N SER A 66 -35.74 6.72 -24.58
CA SER A 66 -35.17 6.56 -25.93
C SER A 66 -33.64 6.31 -25.89
N ASP A 67 -32.97 6.80 -24.85
CA ASP A 67 -31.53 6.58 -24.67
C ASP A 67 -31.18 5.08 -24.51
N PHE A 68 -32.13 4.26 -24.02
CA PHE A 68 -31.90 2.81 -23.94
C PHE A 68 -31.77 2.12 -25.29
N ALA A 69 -32.27 2.72 -26.38
CA ALA A 69 -32.01 2.23 -27.72
C ALA A 69 -30.51 2.35 -28.11
N ILE A 70 -29.80 3.31 -27.53
CA ILE A 70 -28.36 3.50 -27.71
C ILE A 70 -27.59 2.58 -26.77
N TRP A 71 -27.94 2.61 -25.48
CA TRP A 71 -27.18 1.94 -24.42
C TRP A 71 -27.45 0.44 -24.33
N TYR A 72 -28.59 -0.03 -24.86
CA TYR A 72 -28.97 -1.44 -24.87
C TYR A 72 -29.38 -1.89 -26.28
N THR A 73 -30.64 -2.19 -26.52
CA THR A 73 -31.08 -2.75 -27.80
C THR A 73 -31.77 -1.67 -28.66
N PRO A 74 -31.38 -1.51 -29.94
CA PRO A 74 -30.42 -2.29 -30.74
C PRO A 74 -28.98 -1.79 -30.75
N GLY A 75 -28.69 -0.57 -30.25
CA GLY A 75 -27.43 0.14 -30.43
C GLY A 75 -26.19 -0.61 -29.91
N VAL A 76 -26.32 -1.34 -28.80
CA VAL A 76 -25.22 -2.08 -28.17
C VAL A 76 -24.60 -3.16 -29.10
N ALA A 77 -25.29 -3.57 -30.14
CA ALA A 77 -24.77 -4.55 -31.10
C ALA A 77 -23.49 -4.07 -31.81
N GLU A 78 -23.36 -2.76 -32.06
CA GLU A 78 -22.20 -2.24 -32.80
C GLU A 78 -20.90 -2.30 -31.98
N PRO A 79 -20.83 -1.81 -30.71
CA PRO A 79 -19.65 -2.07 -29.88
C PRO A 79 -19.35 -3.54 -29.68
N CYS A 80 -20.36 -4.43 -29.57
CA CYS A 80 -20.13 -5.88 -29.51
C CYS A 80 -19.42 -6.41 -30.76
N LYS A 81 -19.86 -6.02 -31.95
CA LYS A 81 -19.21 -6.38 -33.24
C LYS A 81 -17.78 -5.84 -33.32
N ALA A 82 -17.55 -4.62 -32.86
CA ALA A 82 -16.22 -4.01 -32.81
C ALA A 82 -15.26 -4.80 -31.91
N ILE A 83 -15.71 -5.13 -30.70
CA ILE A 83 -14.93 -5.91 -29.72
C ILE A 83 -14.66 -7.33 -30.24
N ASN A 84 -15.64 -7.97 -30.89
CA ASN A 84 -15.46 -9.30 -31.49
C ASN A 84 -14.34 -9.30 -32.54
N LYS A 85 -14.22 -8.23 -33.32
CA LYS A 85 -13.14 -8.06 -34.32
C LYS A 85 -11.79 -7.76 -33.67
N ASN A 86 -11.77 -6.98 -32.58
CA ASN A 86 -10.58 -6.60 -31.87
C ASN A 86 -10.86 -6.53 -30.35
N LYS A 87 -10.42 -7.52 -29.62
CA LYS A 87 -10.65 -7.64 -28.15
C LYS A 87 -10.13 -6.45 -27.35
N GLU A 88 -9.06 -5.77 -27.81
CA GLU A 88 -8.50 -4.57 -27.14
C GLU A 88 -9.52 -3.42 -27.06
N LEU A 89 -10.50 -3.37 -27.97
CA LEU A 89 -11.59 -2.39 -27.94
C LEU A 89 -12.52 -2.56 -26.72
N SER A 90 -12.47 -3.68 -25.99
CA SER A 90 -13.16 -3.81 -24.71
C SER A 90 -12.68 -2.77 -23.69
N TYR A 91 -11.41 -2.36 -23.72
CA TYR A 91 -10.90 -1.28 -22.89
C TYR A 91 -11.38 0.13 -23.31
N VAL A 92 -12.04 0.25 -24.46
CA VAL A 92 -12.59 1.52 -24.99
C VAL A 92 -14.09 1.58 -24.82
N HIS A 93 -14.79 0.50 -25.19
CA HIS A 93 -16.25 0.45 -25.25
C HIS A 93 -16.91 -0.02 -23.95
N THR A 94 -16.14 -0.47 -22.94
CA THR A 94 -16.67 -0.89 -21.65
C THR A 94 -15.91 -0.26 -20.49
N ASN A 95 -16.42 -0.41 -19.27
CA ASN A 95 -15.73 0.05 -18.06
C ASN A 95 -14.53 -0.84 -17.67
N ARG A 96 -14.21 -1.87 -18.44
CA ARG A 96 -13.09 -2.79 -18.19
C ARG A 96 -11.80 -2.05 -17.89
N SER A 97 -11.52 -0.96 -18.62
CA SER A 97 -10.31 -0.15 -18.43
C SER A 97 -10.16 0.48 -17.04
N ASN A 98 -11.24 0.57 -16.26
CA ASN A 98 -11.25 1.16 -14.92
C ASN A 98 -11.69 0.18 -13.82
N THR A 99 -11.94 -1.07 -14.16
CA THR A 99 -12.53 -2.07 -13.26
C THR A 99 -11.44 -2.96 -12.66
N VAL A 100 -11.42 -3.11 -11.33
CA VAL A 100 -10.51 -3.99 -10.57
C VAL A 100 -11.33 -4.98 -9.76
N GLY A 101 -10.94 -6.26 -9.78
CA GLY A 101 -11.45 -7.25 -8.82
C GLY A 101 -10.60 -7.21 -7.54
N VAL A 102 -11.21 -6.97 -6.39
CA VAL A 102 -10.60 -7.17 -5.07
C VAL A 102 -10.95 -8.58 -4.62
N ILE A 103 -10.01 -9.51 -4.76
CA ILE A 103 -10.29 -10.94 -4.68
C ILE A 103 -9.61 -11.54 -3.44
N SER A 104 -10.40 -12.23 -2.61
CA SER A 104 -9.98 -12.85 -1.36
C SER A 104 -10.61 -14.24 -1.18
N ASP A 105 -9.99 -15.08 -0.37
CA ASP A 105 -10.59 -16.32 0.13
C ASP A 105 -10.83 -16.27 1.66
N GLY A 106 -10.55 -15.13 2.30
CA GLY A 106 -10.78 -14.89 3.71
C GLY A 106 -9.89 -15.71 4.66
N THR A 107 -8.76 -16.24 4.17
CA THR A 107 -7.88 -17.12 4.98
C THR A 107 -6.85 -16.38 5.83
N ARG A 108 -6.72 -15.04 5.68
CA ARG A 108 -5.81 -14.22 6.50
C ARG A 108 -6.32 -12.80 6.67
N VAL A 109 -7.51 -12.63 7.21
CA VAL A 109 -8.19 -11.33 7.35
C VAL A 109 -7.63 -10.55 8.53
N LEU A 110 -6.89 -9.46 8.26
CA LEU A 110 -6.28 -8.60 9.28
C LEU A 110 -5.50 -9.40 10.34
N GLY A 111 -5.73 -9.12 11.61
CA GLY A 111 -5.22 -9.89 12.77
C GLY A 111 -6.12 -11.04 13.20
N LEU A 112 -7.26 -11.28 12.53
CA LEU A 112 -8.26 -12.27 12.91
C LEU A 112 -7.95 -13.69 12.37
N GLY A 113 -7.11 -13.79 11.33
CA GLY A 113 -6.74 -15.06 10.73
C GLY A 113 -7.76 -15.58 9.73
N ASP A 114 -7.96 -16.89 9.69
CA ASP A 114 -8.89 -17.58 8.78
C ASP A 114 -10.33 -17.49 9.33
N ILE A 115 -11.07 -16.50 8.85
CA ILE A 115 -12.48 -16.28 9.24
C ILE A 115 -13.48 -16.54 8.12
N GLY A 116 -12.98 -16.95 6.95
CA GLY A 116 -13.79 -17.28 5.78
C GLY A 116 -14.18 -16.08 4.90
N PRO A 117 -14.67 -16.38 3.68
CA PRO A 117 -14.90 -15.37 2.66
C PRO A 117 -16.02 -14.38 3.02
N GLU A 118 -17.13 -14.84 3.62
CA GLU A 118 -18.25 -13.96 3.99
C GLU A 118 -17.83 -12.96 5.08
N ALA A 119 -17.08 -13.41 6.07
CA ALA A 119 -16.58 -12.54 7.13
C ALA A 119 -15.45 -11.59 6.65
N GLY A 120 -14.78 -11.91 5.55
CA GLY A 120 -13.82 -11.05 4.87
C GLY A 120 -14.45 -9.94 4.03
N MET A 121 -15.72 -10.07 3.62
CA MET A 121 -16.39 -9.14 2.72
C MET A 121 -16.34 -7.67 3.21
N PRO A 122 -16.55 -7.33 4.50
CA PRO A 122 -16.47 -5.94 4.94
C PRO A 122 -15.09 -5.30 4.72
N VAL A 123 -14.01 -6.06 4.74
CA VAL A 123 -12.65 -5.56 4.45
C VAL A 123 -12.51 -5.31 2.94
N MET A 124 -13.00 -6.24 2.10
CA MET A 124 -12.95 -6.11 0.64
C MET A 124 -13.77 -4.92 0.13
N GLU A 125 -14.93 -4.65 0.72
CA GLU A 125 -15.70 -3.43 0.45
C GLU A 125 -14.96 -2.16 0.91
N GLY A 126 -14.32 -2.19 2.08
CA GLY A 126 -13.48 -1.10 2.54
C GLY A 126 -12.34 -0.79 1.57
N LYS A 127 -11.68 -1.83 1.06
CA LYS A 127 -10.64 -1.72 0.03
C LYS A 127 -11.21 -1.10 -1.25
N SER A 128 -12.38 -1.56 -1.69
CA SER A 128 -13.06 -1.04 -2.88
C SER A 128 -13.45 0.44 -2.74
N LEU A 129 -13.90 0.85 -1.55
CA LEU A 129 -14.17 2.25 -1.23
C LEU A 129 -12.90 3.12 -1.35
N LEU A 130 -11.76 2.65 -0.82
CA LEU A 130 -10.49 3.36 -0.94
C LEU A 130 -10.03 3.44 -2.40
N PHE A 131 -10.16 2.39 -3.19
CA PHE A 131 -9.90 2.39 -4.62
C PHE A 131 -10.69 3.49 -5.33
N LYS A 132 -12.00 3.58 -5.05
CA LYS A 132 -12.87 4.59 -5.65
C LYS A 132 -12.49 5.99 -5.20
N TYR A 133 -12.40 6.24 -3.89
CA TYR A 133 -12.25 7.58 -3.34
C TYR A 133 -10.86 8.19 -3.56
N LEU A 134 -9.81 7.37 -3.50
CA LEU A 134 -8.42 7.81 -3.61
C LEU A 134 -7.84 7.66 -5.03
N GLY A 135 -8.22 6.62 -5.76
CA GLY A 135 -7.70 6.30 -7.10
C GLY A 135 -8.67 6.53 -8.25
N GLY A 136 -9.95 6.79 -7.96
CA GLY A 136 -11.01 6.86 -8.98
C GLY A 136 -11.22 5.53 -9.72
N VAL A 137 -10.85 4.42 -9.10
CA VAL A 137 -10.94 3.06 -9.65
C VAL A 137 -12.24 2.39 -9.20
N ASP A 138 -12.96 1.77 -10.13
CA ASP A 138 -14.17 1.01 -9.85
C ASP A 138 -13.79 -0.42 -9.44
N ALA A 139 -13.74 -0.68 -8.14
CA ALA A 139 -13.30 -1.95 -7.59
C ALA A 139 -14.48 -2.78 -7.07
N PHE A 140 -14.51 -4.07 -7.41
CA PHE A 140 -15.55 -5.01 -6.99
C PHE A 140 -14.97 -6.00 -5.98
N PRO A 141 -15.57 -6.13 -4.77
CA PRO A 141 -15.19 -7.14 -3.80
C PRO A 141 -15.69 -8.51 -4.27
N LEU A 142 -14.79 -9.48 -4.34
CA LEU A 142 -15.06 -10.84 -4.80
C LEU A 142 -14.46 -11.84 -3.79
N CYS A 143 -15.26 -12.31 -2.85
CA CYS A 143 -14.83 -13.31 -1.89
C CYS A 143 -15.16 -14.71 -2.42
N LEU A 144 -14.14 -15.57 -2.56
CA LEU A 144 -14.29 -16.90 -3.16
C LEU A 144 -14.45 -17.98 -2.09
N GLY A 145 -15.46 -18.83 -2.25
CA GLY A 145 -15.75 -19.94 -1.35
C GLY A 145 -14.84 -21.16 -1.55
N THR A 146 -13.55 -20.95 -1.81
CA THR A 146 -12.55 -22.00 -1.93
C THR A 146 -11.24 -21.63 -1.24
N LYS A 147 -10.56 -22.61 -0.68
CA LYS A 147 -9.20 -22.46 -0.11
C LYS A 147 -8.14 -23.15 -0.99
N ASP A 148 -8.56 -23.84 -2.05
CA ASP A 148 -7.67 -24.48 -3.00
C ASP A 148 -7.03 -23.42 -3.92
N PRO A 149 -5.70 -23.35 -4.00
CA PRO A 149 -5.01 -22.33 -4.81
C PRO A 149 -5.25 -22.51 -6.31
N GLU A 150 -5.44 -23.73 -6.82
CA GLU A 150 -5.67 -23.97 -8.25
C GLU A 150 -7.10 -23.56 -8.66
N GLU A 151 -8.10 -23.80 -7.81
CA GLU A 151 -9.45 -23.31 -8.03
C GLU A 151 -9.51 -21.78 -7.98
N PHE A 152 -8.79 -21.19 -7.02
CA PHE A 152 -8.67 -19.74 -6.91
C PHE A 152 -8.06 -19.15 -8.20
N ILE A 153 -6.90 -19.66 -8.64
CA ILE A 153 -6.21 -19.22 -9.86
C ILE A 153 -7.13 -19.36 -11.08
N ARG A 154 -7.80 -20.49 -11.21
CA ARG A 154 -8.72 -20.77 -12.32
C ARG A 154 -9.88 -19.78 -12.33
N THR A 155 -10.46 -19.47 -11.17
CA THR A 155 -11.56 -18.51 -11.05
C THR A 155 -11.13 -17.12 -11.46
N VAL A 156 -9.97 -16.65 -10.99
CA VAL A 156 -9.42 -15.33 -11.37
C VAL A 156 -9.21 -15.26 -12.89
N LYS A 157 -8.69 -16.32 -13.51
CA LYS A 157 -8.49 -16.38 -14.97
C LYS A 157 -9.82 -16.31 -15.73
N TYR A 158 -10.88 -16.91 -15.22
CA TYR A 158 -12.22 -16.82 -15.84
C TYR A 158 -12.83 -15.41 -15.72
N LEU A 159 -12.53 -14.68 -14.65
CA LEU A 159 -12.98 -13.29 -14.44
C LEU A 159 -12.19 -12.26 -15.26
N GLN A 160 -10.98 -12.60 -15.72
CA GLN A 160 -10.07 -11.70 -16.44
C GLN A 160 -10.72 -10.91 -17.59
N PRO A 161 -11.63 -11.48 -18.44
CA PRO A 161 -12.24 -10.71 -19.53
C PRO A 161 -13.04 -9.48 -19.07
N SER A 162 -13.54 -9.48 -17.83
CA SER A 162 -14.35 -8.40 -17.28
C SER A 162 -13.52 -7.34 -16.54
N LEU A 163 -12.24 -7.62 -16.26
CA LEU A 163 -11.40 -6.84 -15.39
C LEU A 163 -10.26 -6.15 -16.14
N GLY A 164 -9.88 -4.96 -15.69
CA GLY A 164 -8.66 -4.27 -16.09
C GLY A 164 -7.46 -4.60 -15.20
N GLY A 165 -7.71 -5.13 -14.00
CA GLY A 165 -6.70 -5.57 -13.05
C GLY A 165 -7.28 -6.36 -11.89
N VAL A 166 -6.41 -6.98 -11.10
CA VAL A 166 -6.78 -7.79 -9.93
C VAL A 166 -5.93 -7.37 -8.73
N ASN A 167 -6.60 -7.08 -7.63
CA ASN A 167 -6.00 -6.94 -6.31
C ASN A 167 -6.31 -8.19 -5.47
N LEU A 168 -5.30 -8.95 -5.15
CA LEU A 168 -5.40 -10.06 -4.19
C LEU A 168 -5.28 -9.51 -2.78
N GLU A 169 -6.12 -9.98 -1.87
CA GLU A 169 -6.22 -9.47 -0.51
C GLU A 169 -6.49 -10.61 0.48
N ASP A 170 -5.89 -10.51 1.69
CA ASP A 170 -6.21 -11.37 2.83
C ASP A 170 -6.10 -12.89 2.55
N ILE A 171 -5.10 -13.31 1.78
CA ILE A 171 -4.79 -14.70 1.45
C ILE A 171 -3.63 -15.19 2.30
N SER A 172 -3.79 -16.32 2.98
CA SER A 172 -2.77 -16.86 3.88
C SER A 172 -1.51 -17.34 3.15
N GLN A 173 -0.35 -17.17 3.80
CA GLN A 173 0.90 -17.82 3.39
C GLN A 173 0.85 -19.33 3.65
N PRO A 174 1.60 -20.16 2.89
CA PRO A 174 2.47 -19.77 1.78
C PRO A 174 1.74 -19.63 0.43
N LYS A 175 0.44 -20.02 0.34
CA LYS A 175 -0.29 -20.06 -0.94
C LYS A 175 -0.42 -18.70 -1.62
N CYS A 176 -0.41 -17.60 -0.84
CA CYS A 176 -0.49 -16.24 -1.40
C CYS A 176 0.67 -15.92 -2.35
N PHE A 177 1.88 -16.43 -2.09
CA PHE A 177 3.03 -16.28 -2.98
C PHE A 177 2.83 -17.05 -4.28
N TYR A 178 2.42 -18.31 -4.15
CA TYR A 178 2.17 -19.18 -5.29
C TYR A 178 1.06 -18.63 -6.19
N ILE A 179 -0.06 -18.20 -5.62
CA ILE A 179 -1.19 -17.62 -6.36
C ILE A 179 -0.74 -16.36 -7.11
N LEU A 180 -0.03 -15.44 -6.43
CA LEU A 180 0.45 -14.21 -7.05
C LEU A 180 1.41 -14.49 -8.22
N GLU A 181 2.39 -15.37 -8.02
CA GLU A 181 3.37 -15.72 -9.04
C GLU A 181 2.72 -16.33 -10.28
N ARG A 182 1.82 -17.31 -10.07
CA ARG A 182 1.10 -17.99 -11.15
C ARG A 182 0.21 -17.01 -11.93
N LEU A 183 -0.58 -16.19 -11.22
CA LEU A 183 -1.47 -15.23 -11.88
C LEU A 183 -0.71 -14.12 -12.60
N ARG A 184 0.42 -13.63 -12.06
CA ARG A 184 1.27 -12.67 -12.79
C ARG A 184 1.86 -13.25 -14.07
N ALA A 185 2.18 -14.53 -14.09
CA ALA A 185 2.70 -15.21 -15.27
C ALA A 185 1.63 -15.58 -16.30
N GLU A 186 0.41 -15.89 -15.86
CA GLU A 186 -0.63 -16.49 -16.69
C GLU A 186 -1.74 -15.51 -17.11
N CYS A 187 -1.87 -14.35 -16.44
CA CYS A 187 -2.86 -13.34 -16.82
C CYS A 187 -2.28 -12.29 -17.77
N GLU A 188 -3.12 -11.77 -18.66
CA GLU A 188 -2.81 -10.66 -19.57
C GLU A 188 -3.16 -9.29 -18.99
N ILE A 189 -3.65 -9.25 -17.74
CA ILE A 189 -3.97 -8.05 -16.96
C ILE A 189 -3.11 -8.01 -15.69
N PRO A 190 -2.87 -6.82 -15.13
CA PRO A 190 -2.07 -6.70 -13.91
C PRO A 190 -2.70 -7.43 -12.73
N VAL A 191 -1.88 -8.19 -12.02
CA VAL A 191 -2.23 -8.85 -10.76
C VAL A 191 -1.28 -8.34 -9.67
N TRP A 192 -1.86 -7.94 -8.56
CA TRP A 192 -1.21 -7.35 -7.39
C TRP A 192 -1.64 -8.06 -6.12
N HIS A 193 -0.81 -8.11 -5.11
CA HIS A 193 -1.19 -8.57 -3.77
C HIS A 193 -0.84 -7.48 -2.76
N ASP A 194 -1.86 -6.86 -2.18
CA ASP A 194 -1.66 -5.64 -1.41
C ASP A 194 -0.96 -5.87 -0.07
N ASP A 195 -1.27 -6.97 0.65
CA ASP A 195 -0.57 -7.33 1.90
C ASP A 195 0.93 -7.58 1.71
N GLN A 196 1.34 -7.90 0.49
CA GLN A 196 2.74 -8.09 0.13
C GLN A 196 3.32 -6.79 -0.44
N GLN A 197 2.86 -6.41 -1.62
CA GLN A 197 3.47 -5.34 -2.43
C GLN A 197 3.07 -3.95 -1.95
N GLY A 198 1.81 -3.74 -1.53
CA GLY A 198 1.35 -2.44 -1.02
C GLY A 198 2.00 -2.08 0.31
N THR A 199 2.01 -3.02 1.24
CA THR A 199 2.70 -2.86 2.52
C THR A 199 4.20 -2.66 2.30
N GLY A 200 4.81 -3.43 1.38
CA GLY A 200 6.21 -3.28 1.02
C GLY A 200 6.54 -1.91 0.43
N THR A 201 5.68 -1.38 -0.43
CA THR A 201 5.86 -0.07 -1.07
C THR A 201 5.88 1.07 -0.07
N ILE A 202 4.89 1.14 0.84
CA ILE A 202 4.81 2.24 1.80
C ILE A 202 5.90 2.17 2.87
N VAL A 203 6.23 0.96 3.36
CA VAL A 203 7.32 0.79 4.33
C VAL A 203 8.67 1.14 3.70
N ALA A 204 8.93 0.72 2.46
CA ALA A 204 10.17 1.08 1.77
C ALA A 204 10.28 2.59 1.51
N ALA A 205 9.18 3.27 1.14
CA ALA A 205 9.17 4.73 0.98
C ALA A 205 9.51 5.44 2.31
N GLY A 206 8.88 5.02 3.40
CA GLY A 206 9.19 5.51 4.74
C GLY A 206 10.63 5.23 5.15
N ALA A 207 11.16 4.03 4.88
CA ALA A 207 12.53 3.64 5.20
C ALA A 207 13.57 4.49 4.45
N VAL A 208 13.34 4.76 3.15
CA VAL A 208 14.21 5.65 2.35
C VAL A 208 14.26 7.06 2.95
N ASN A 209 13.13 7.63 3.33
CA ASN A 209 13.09 8.97 3.91
C ASN A 209 13.59 8.99 5.35
N ALA A 210 13.28 7.98 6.15
CA ALA A 210 13.83 7.86 7.50
C ALA A 210 15.38 7.79 7.47
N ALA A 211 15.95 7.05 6.51
CA ALA A 211 17.40 7.00 6.30
C ALA A 211 17.98 8.40 6.01
N LYS A 212 17.31 9.22 5.18
CA LYS A 212 17.70 10.60 4.90
C LYS A 212 17.65 11.47 6.15
N VAL A 213 16.58 11.35 6.96
CA VAL A 213 16.41 12.13 8.20
C VAL A 213 17.53 11.85 9.20
N VAL A 214 17.96 10.58 9.34
CA VAL A 214 19.05 10.19 10.23
C VAL A 214 20.43 10.27 9.57
N GLY A 215 20.54 10.73 8.33
CA GLY A 215 21.81 10.90 7.61
C GLY A 215 22.53 9.61 7.26
N LYS A 216 21.82 8.48 7.19
CA LYS A 216 22.39 7.16 6.85
C LYS A 216 22.08 6.76 5.40
N LYS A 217 22.95 6.01 4.77
CA LYS A 217 22.73 5.48 3.42
C LYS A 217 22.03 4.12 3.49
N PRO A 218 20.93 3.89 2.77
CA PRO A 218 20.24 2.59 2.75
C PRO A 218 21.16 1.39 2.51
N SER A 219 22.16 1.54 1.64
CA SER A 219 23.11 0.46 1.31
C SER A 219 24.07 0.04 2.43
N GLU A 220 24.22 0.89 3.45
CA GLU A 220 25.11 0.68 4.60
C GLU A 220 24.33 0.25 5.85
N MET A 221 23.02 0.49 5.87
CA MET A 221 22.16 0.24 7.03
C MET A 221 21.96 -1.26 7.28
N LYS A 222 21.97 -1.63 8.56
CA LYS A 222 21.55 -2.94 9.05
C LYS A 222 20.06 -2.93 9.33
N ALA A 223 19.30 -3.80 8.67
CA ALA A 223 17.85 -3.89 8.81
C ALA A 223 17.47 -5.20 9.51
N ALA A 224 16.75 -5.12 10.61
CA ALA A 224 16.16 -6.27 11.29
C ALA A 224 14.68 -6.38 10.94
N PHE A 225 14.17 -7.63 10.84
CA PHE A 225 12.78 -7.93 10.57
C PHE A 225 12.23 -8.87 11.64
N ILE A 226 11.18 -8.47 12.34
CA ILE A 226 10.51 -9.32 13.34
C ILE A 226 9.23 -9.89 12.73
N GLY A 227 9.25 -11.20 12.49
CA GLY A 227 8.28 -11.94 11.71
C GLY A 227 8.82 -12.28 10.31
N ALA A 228 8.68 -13.54 9.90
CA ALA A 228 9.06 -14.03 8.57
C ALA A 228 7.80 -14.39 7.75
N GLY A 229 6.80 -13.54 7.82
CA GLY A 229 5.54 -13.67 7.11
C GLY A 229 5.55 -12.99 5.75
N ALA A 230 4.42 -13.08 5.03
CA ALA A 230 4.25 -12.52 3.69
C ALA A 230 4.63 -11.03 3.62
N ALA A 231 4.22 -10.22 4.60
CA ALA A 231 4.52 -8.80 4.64
C ALA A 231 6.04 -8.54 4.71
N ASN A 232 6.73 -9.07 5.72
CA ASN A 232 8.17 -8.80 5.90
C ASN A 232 9.03 -9.36 4.76
N ILE A 233 8.67 -10.48 4.17
CA ILE A 233 9.34 -11.00 2.97
C ILE A 233 9.20 -10.03 1.80
N ALA A 234 8.00 -9.52 1.56
CA ALA A 234 7.77 -8.55 0.50
C ALA A 234 8.40 -7.19 0.80
N ILE A 235 8.33 -6.71 2.05
CA ILE A 235 8.98 -5.46 2.50
C ILE A 235 10.49 -5.56 2.26
N SER A 236 11.13 -6.65 2.70
CA SER A 236 12.58 -6.83 2.52
C SER A 236 12.99 -6.82 1.06
N ARG A 237 12.17 -7.44 0.18
CA ARG A 237 12.38 -7.43 -1.27
C ARG A 237 12.29 -6.02 -1.85
N ILE A 238 11.26 -5.25 -1.49
CA ILE A 238 11.07 -3.90 -2.01
C ILE A 238 12.11 -2.94 -1.42
N MET A 239 12.48 -3.09 -0.14
CA MET A 239 13.60 -2.34 0.46
C MET A 239 14.92 -2.62 -0.27
N ASN A 240 15.15 -3.88 -0.69
CA ASN A 240 16.34 -4.19 -1.49
C ASN A 240 16.35 -3.47 -2.84
N LEU A 241 15.22 -3.42 -3.53
CA LEU A 241 15.06 -2.62 -4.76
C LEU A 241 15.32 -1.13 -4.51
N ALA A 242 14.92 -0.62 -3.33
CA ALA A 242 15.14 0.76 -2.91
C ALA A 242 16.58 1.05 -2.39
N GLY A 243 17.49 0.07 -2.46
CA GLY A 243 18.92 0.25 -2.18
C GLY A 243 19.44 -0.36 -0.89
N PHE A 244 18.61 -0.89 -0.01
CA PHE A 244 19.05 -1.70 1.12
C PHE A 244 19.63 -3.02 0.64
N LYS A 245 20.64 -3.55 1.33
CA LYS A 245 21.36 -4.74 0.87
C LYS A 245 20.92 -6.00 1.60
N TRP A 246 20.59 -7.07 0.88
CA TRP A 246 20.23 -8.36 1.44
C TRP A 246 21.19 -8.82 2.55
N GLN A 247 22.49 -8.71 2.31
CA GLN A 247 23.53 -9.12 3.24
C GLN A 247 23.46 -8.43 4.61
N ASN A 248 22.88 -7.23 4.67
CA ASN A 248 22.71 -6.43 5.89
C ASN A 248 21.34 -6.62 6.55
N MET A 249 20.49 -7.51 6.01
CA MET A 249 19.16 -7.81 6.56
C MET A 249 19.22 -9.03 7.46
N VAL A 250 18.59 -8.97 8.62
CA VAL A 250 18.44 -10.10 9.56
C VAL A 250 16.96 -10.29 9.83
N MET A 251 16.39 -11.42 9.44
CA MET A 251 14.97 -11.73 9.65
C MET A 251 14.80 -12.78 10.73
N CYS A 252 13.85 -12.56 11.64
CA CYS A 252 13.47 -13.51 12.69
C CYS A 252 12.09 -14.11 12.44
N ASP A 253 11.99 -15.42 12.55
CA ASP A 253 10.72 -16.11 12.70
C ASP A 253 10.50 -16.53 14.18
N SER A 254 9.49 -17.36 14.44
CA SER A 254 9.19 -17.87 15.80
C SER A 254 10.28 -18.76 16.41
N LYS A 255 11.23 -19.23 15.59
CA LYS A 255 12.34 -20.11 16.02
C LYS A 255 13.68 -19.36 16.12
N GLY A 256 13.70 -18.07 15.77
CA GLY A 256 14.87 -17.21 15.81
C GLY A 256 15.29 -16.64 14.43
N THR A 257 16.54 -16.21 14.33
CA THR A 257 17.08 -15.61 13.11
C THR A 257 17.17 -16.61 11.96
N LEU A 258 16.85 -16.15 10.75
CA LEU A 258 17.12 -16.88 9.51
C LEU A 258 18.61 -16.72 9.17
N HIS A 259 19.31 -17.83 8.98
CA HIS A 259 20.73 -17.88 8.63
C HIS A 259 21.04 -19.16 7.88
N SER A 260 22.22 -19.24 7.27
CA SER A 260 22.64 -20.37 6.41
C SER A 260 22.52 -21.74 7.08
N GLY A 261 22.72 -21.83 8.41
CA GLY A 261 22.57 -23.06 9.17
C GLY A 261 21.14 -23.59 9.30
N ARG A 262 20.13 -22.79 8.94
CA ARG A 262 18.71 -23.16 8.96
C ARG A 262 18.13 -23.49 7.58
N CYS A 263 18.91 -23.43 6.51
CA CYS A 263 18.41 -23.61 5.14
C CYS A 263 17.69 -24.96 4.95
N GLU A 264 18.21 -26.06 5.48
CA GLU A 264 17.58 -27.39 5.34
C GLU A 264 16.23 -27.50 6.07
N GLU A 265 16.11 -26.87 7.23
CA GLU A 265 14.85 -26.79 7.96
C GLU A 265 13.81 -25.97 7.16
N VAL A 266 14.21 -24.79 6.73
CA VAL A 266 13.35 -23.81 6.09
C VAL A 266 12.95 -24.20 4.66
N ARG A 267 13.78 -25.00 3.97
CA ARG A 267 13.49 -25.54 2.62
C ARG A 267 12.14 -26.27 2.56
N LYS A 268 11.72 -26.87 3.67
CA LYS A 268 10.44 -27.59 3.76
C LYS A 268 9.23 -26.68 4.00
N GLU A 269 9.46 -25.40 4.32
CA GLU A 269 8.38 -24.44 4.58
C GLU A 269 7.93 -23.76 3.27
N PHE A 270 8.71 -22.82 2.72
CA PHE A 270 8.43 -22.16 1.45
C PHE A 270 9.68 -21.45 0.91
N LYS A 271 9.75 -21.30 -0.42
CA LYS A 271 10.95 -20.84 -1.14
C LYS A 271 11.40 -19.42 -0.78
N GLU A 272 10.47 -18.52 -0.47
CA GLU A 272 10.78 -17.13 -0.15
C GLU A 272 11.53 -17.02 1.18
N LYS A 273 11.18 -17.85 2.14
CA LYS A 273 11.88 -17.93 3.43
C LYS A 273 13.26 -18.58 3.29
N LEU A 274 13.36 -19.61 2.42
CA LEU A 274 14.64 -20.21 2.07
C LEU A 274 15.57 -19.18 1.43
N PHE A 275 15.06 -18.36 0.51
CA PHE A 275 15.83 -17.27 -0.10
C PHE A 275 16.43 -16.34 0.96
N MET A 276 15.70 -15.98 2.00
CA MET A 276 16.22 -15.17 3.10
C MET A 276 17.34 -15.86 3.85
N CYS A 277 17.23 -17.17 4.11
CA CYS A 277 18.30 -17.95 4.73
C CYS A 277 19.60 -17.96 3.91
N GLU A 278 19.48 -18.03 2.60
CA GLU A 278 20.63 -18.17 1.68
C GLU A 278 21.30 -16.82 1.35
N HIS A 279 20.55 -15.72 1.29
CA HIS A 279 21.01 -14.46 0.73
C HIS A 279 21.13 -13.32 1.74
N SER A 280 20.51 -13.44 2.93
CA SER A 280 20.55 -12.41 3.96
C SER A 280 21.53 -12.77 5.09
N ASN A 281 21.60 -11.92 6.14
CA ASN A 281 22.32 -12.19 7.38
C ASN A 281 23.78 -12.62 7.16
N LYS A 282 24.53 -11.88 6.33
CA LYS A 282 25.94 -12.20 6.02
C LYS A 282 26.85 -12.20 7.28
N SER A 283 26.47 -11.45 8.30
CA SER A 283 27.19 -11.42 9.59
C SER A 283 26.98 -12.67 10.43
N GLY A 284 26.10 -13.58 10.01
CA GLY A 284 25.86 -14.86 10.70
C GLY A 284 25.24 -14.71 12.09
N VAL A 285 24.37 -13.70 12.27
CA VAL A 285 23.67 -13.51 13.55
C VAL A 285 22.78 -14.71 13.84
N VAL A 286 23.03 -15.39 14.97
CA VAL A 286 22.25 -16.52 15.46
C VAL A 286 21.63 -16.15 16.81
N GLY A 287 20.35 -16.41 16.96
CA GLY A 287 19.61 -16.13 18.20
C GLY A 287 18.19 -15.66 17.92
N GLY A 288 17.66 -14.84 18.81
CA GLY A 288 16.31 -14.29 18.74
C GLY A 288 16.27 -12.82 18.31
N PRO A 289 15.15 -12.15 18.62
CA PRO A 289 14.98 -10.72 18.34
C PRO A 289 16.06 -9.84 19.00
N THR A 290 16.54 -10.17 20.19
CA THR A 290 17.60 -9.43 20.89
C THR A 290 18.87 -9.37 20.05
N GLU A 291 19.30 -10.50 19.51
CA GLU A 291 20.51 -10.62 18.70
C GLU A 291 20.32 -9.96 17.34
N ALA A 292 19.13 -10.10 16.74
CA ALA A 292 18.81 -9.49 15.44
C ALA A 292 18.82 -7.95 15.50
N LEU A 293 18.32 -7.37 16.60
CA LEU A 293 18.24 -5.92 16.76
C LEU A 293 19.56 -5.29 17.22
N LYS A 294 20.50 -6.08 17.73
CA LYS A 294 21.77 -5.54 18.23
C LYS A 294 22.56 -4.81 17.14
N GLY A 295 22.65 -3.49 17.31
CA GLY A 295 23.31 -2.59 16.37
C GLY A 295 22.58 -2.46 15.03
N ALA A 296 21.29 -2.80 14.94
CA ALA A 296 20.48 -2.55 13.77
C ALA A 296 20.09 -1.08 13.66
N ASP A 297 20.14 -0.50 12.46
CA ASP A 297 19.75 0.88 12.18
C ASP A 297 18.23 1.01 12.04
N ILE A 298 17.58 -0.01 11.51
CA ILE A 298 16.15 -0.05 11.27
C ILE A 298 15.58 -1.42 11.66
N VAL A 299 14.44 -1.42 12.32
CA VAL A 299 13.64 -2.63 12.53
C VAL A 299 12.26 -2.47 11.90
N VAL A 300 11.81 -3.53 11.21
CA VAL A 300 10.45 -3.65 10.67
C VAL A 300 9.76 -4.82 11.37
N CYS A 301 8.70 -4.49 12.10
CA CYS A 301 7.89 -5.47 12.80
C CYS A 301 6.58 -5.65 12.02
N ALA A 302 6.31 -6.88 11.57
CA ALA A 302 5.06 -7.30 10.95
C ALA A 302 4.76 -8.71 11.45
N SER A 303 4.40 -8.78 12.74
CA SER A 303 4.24 -10.02 13.45
C SER A 303 2.88 -10.10 14.16
N LYS A 304 2.84 -10.54 15.40
CA LYS A 304 1.59 -10.62 16.17
C LYS A 304 1.22 -9.24 16.72
N PRO A 305 -0.02 -8.77 16.52
CA PRO A 305 -0.49 -7.51 17.12
C PRO A 305 -0.42 -7.54 18.65
N GLY A 306 -0.15 -6.37 19.22
CA GLY A 306 -0.20 -6.13 20.66
C GLY A 306 1.13 -5.65 21.26
N PRO A 307 1.07 -4.71 22.22
CA PRO A 307 2.24 -4.18 22.88
C PRO A 307 2.95 -5.29 23.69
N GLY A 308 4.27 -5.20 23.75
CA GLY A 308 5.13 -6.21 24.36
C GLY A 308 5.54 -7.37 23.45
N THR A 309 5.00 -7.43 22.22
CA THR A 309 5.52 -8.32 21.17
C THR A 309 6.94 -7.92 20.77
N VAL A 310 7.21 -6.62 20.73
CA VAL A 310 8.55 -6.05 20.65
C VAL A 310 8.84 -5.35 21.99
N LYS A 311 9.99 -5.68 22.60
CA LYS A 311 10.34 -5.19 23.93
C LYS A 311 11.22 -3.93 23.87
N PRO A 312 11.02 -2.94 24.74
CA PRO A 312 11.87 -1.75 24.79
C PRO A 312 13.37 -2.06 24.94
N GLU A 313 13.72 -3.14 25.65
CA GLU A 313 15.11 -3.57 25.85
C GLU A 313 15.80 -3.96 24.54
N TRP A 314 15.04 -4.48 23.57
CA TRP A 314 15.58 -4.80 22.25
C TRP A 314 15.90 -3.54 21.45
N ILE A 315 15.05 -2.49 21.58
CA ILE A 315 15.27 -1.19 20.92
C ILE A 315 16.51 -0.50 21.50
N LYS A 316 16.73 -0.57 22.83
CA LYS A 316 17.95 -0.04 23.47
C LYS A 316 19.25 -0.63 22.92
N GLY A 317 19.19 -1.84 22.38
CA GLY A 317 20.34 -2.53 21.77
C GLY A 317 20.60 -2.13 20.32
N MET A 318 19.73 -1.34 19.68
CA MET A 318 19.89 -0.89 18.31
C MET A 318 21.00 0.18 18.19
N ALA A 319 21.32 0.55 16.95
CA ALA A 319 22.27 1.64 16.68
C ALA A 319 21.71 3.00 17.09
N ASP A 320 22.61 3.98 17.26
CA ASP A 320 22.22 5.39 17.44
C ASP A 320 21.34 5.86 16.28
N ASP A 321 20.40 6.76 16.60
CA ASP A 321 19.39 7.27 15.65
C ASP A 321 18.60 6.15 14.94
N SER A 322 18.24 5.10 15.69
CA SER A 322 17.52 3.94 15.16
C SER A 322 16.09 4.26 14.74
N ILE A 323 15.58 3.46 13.80
CA ILE A 323 14.27 3.61 13.16
C ILE A 323 13.42 2.39 13.47
N VAL A 324 12.18 2.59 13.95
CA VAL A 324 11.26 1.51 14.32
C VAL A 324 9.98 1.60 13.49
N PHE A 325 9.68 0.57 12.72
CA PHE A 325 8.39 0.36 12.06
C PHE A 325 7.63 -0.74 12.80
N ALA A 326 6.57 -0.37 13.54
CA ALA A 326 5.68 -1.29 14.24
C ALA A 326 4.33 -1.32 13.48
N THR A 327 4.21 -2.23 12.51
CA THR A 327 3.17 -2.16 11.47
C THR A 327 1.92 -2.96 11.75
N ALA A 328 1.88 -3.76 12.83
CA ALA A 328 0.71 -4.57 13.15
C ALA A 328 -0.53 -3.74 13.46
N ASN A 329 -1.67 -4.23 12.99
CA ASN A 329 -3.00 -3.64 13.20
C ASN A 329 -3.92 -4.62 13.96
N PRO A 330 -4.84 -4.14 14.82
CA PRO A 330 -5.14 -2.73 15.14
C PRO A 330 -4.20 -2.11 16.19
N ILE A 331 -3.35 -2.89 16.84
CA ILE A 331 -2.47 -2.46 17.92
C ILE A 331 -1.03 -2.78 17.52
N PRO A 332 -0.09 -1.79 17.56
CA PRO A 332 1.29 -2.01 17.17
C PRO A 332 2.02 -2.96 18.16
N GLU A 333 3.08 -3.57 17.71
CA GLU A 333 3.91 -4.50 18.50
C GLU A 333 4.62 -3.84 19.69
N ILE A 334 4.84 -2.53 19.61
CA ILE A 334 5.36 -1.64 20.66
C ILE A 334 4.70 -0.28 20.49
N TRP A 335 4.38 0.40 21.60
CA TRP A 335 3.85 1.74 21.50
C TRP A 335 4.94 2.75 21.07
N PRO A 336 4.58 3.79 20.26
CA PRO A 336 5.56 4.76 19.76
C PRO A 336 6.38 5.44 20.87
N TRP A 337 5.75 5.81 21.98
CA TRP A 337 6.47 6.44 23.10
C TRP A 337 7.42 5.46 23.80
N GLU A 338 7.08 4.16 23.92
CA GLU A 338 7.97 3.16 24.50
C GLU A 338 9.23 2.98 23.64
N ALA A 339 9.05 2.98 22.31
CA ALA A 339 10.18 2.91 21.38
C ALA A 339 11.05 4.17 21.44
N LEU A 340 10.44 5.38 21.50
CA LEU A 340 11.15 6.64 21.64
C LEU A 340 11.89 6.73 22.99
N GLU A 341 11.25 6.34 24.10
CA GLU A 341 11.87 6.30 25.43
C GLU A 341 13.01 5.26 25.48
N ALA A 342 12.95 4.22 24.67
CA ALA A 342 14.01 3.23 24.52
C ALA A 342 15.18 3.67 23.63
N GLY A 343 15.09 4.87 23.00
CA GLY A 343 16.17 5.47 22.20
C GLY A 343 15.95 5.46 20.68
N ALA A 344 14.78 5.02 20.19
CA ALA A 344 14.45 5.17 18.77
C ALA A 344 14.34 6.65 18.39
N LYS A 345 14.87 7.03 17.23
CA LYS A 345 14.80 8.40 16.70
C LYS A 345 13.51 8.62 15.91
N ILE A 346 13.12 7.64 15.12
CA ILE A 346 11.92 7.68 14.27
C ILE A 346 11.09 6.44 14.56
N VAL A 347 9.78 6.65 14.76
CA VAL A 347 8.82 5.57 14.92
C VAL A 347 7.69 5.75 13.90
N ALA A 348 7.33 4.67 13.22
CA ALA A 348 6.22 4.60 12.28
C ALA A 348 5.28 3.44 12.64
N THR A 349 3.98 3.62 12.45
CA THR A 349 2.96 2.60 12.73
C THR A 349 1.92 2.51 11.62
N GLY A 350 1.10 1.46 11.63
CA GLY A 350 -0.07 1.37 10.73
C GLY A 350 -1.25 2.26 11.13
N ARG A 351 -1.21 2.90 12.31
CA ARG A 351 -2.33 3.67 12.88
C ARG A 351 -2.31 5.14 12.45
N SER A 352 -3.49 5.69 12.15
CA SER A 352 -3.67 7.09 11.74
C SER A 352 -3.62 8.12 12.88
N ASP A 353 -3.67 7.67 14.12
CA ASP A 353 -3.59 8.55 15.30
C ASP A 353 -2.16 8.82 15.79
N PHE A 354 -1.15 8.29 15.09
CA PHE A 354 0.27 8.56 15.31
C PHE A 354 0.93 9.16 14.07
N PRO A 355 2.03 9.91 14.25
CA PRO A 355 2.87 10.33 13.14
C PRO A 355 3.41 9.16 12.32
N ASN A 356 3.80 9.43 11.08
CA ASN A 356 4.41 8.43 10.19
C ASN A 356 3.53 7.20 9.96
N GLN A 357 2.26 7.42 9.63
CA GLN A 357 1.35 6.32 9.32
C GLN A 357 1.80 5.58 8.06
N VAL A 358 2.26 4.33 8.21
CA VAL A 358 2.59 3.44 7.09
C VAL A 358 1.39 2.54 6.78
N ASN A 359 0.49 3.05 5.95
CA ASN A 359 -0.72 2.35 5.52
C ASN A 359 -0.68 2.15 4.01
N ASN A 360 -0.94 0.93 3.55
CA ASN A 360 -0.94 0.56 2.13
C ASN A 360 -1.95 1.35 1.28
N SER A 361 -2.95 1.98 1.90
CA SER A 361 -3.89 2.90 1.23
C SER A 361 -3.22 4.12 0.59
N LEU A 362 -1.97 4.42 0.94
CA LEU A 362 -1.17 5.45 0.27
C LEU A 362 -0.56 4.95 -1.05
N GLY A 363 -0.45 3.65 -1.28
CA GLY A 363 0.20 3.07 -2.46
C GLY A 363 -0.80 2.55 -3.50
N PHE A 364 -1.59 1.51 -3.16
CA PHE A 364 -2.35 0.77 -4.17
C PHE A 364 -3.31 1.61 -5.04
N PRO A 365 -3.95 2.71 -4.57
CA PRO A 365 -4.86 3.48 -5.41
C PRO A 365 -4.13 4.20 -6.55
N GLY A 366 -2.98 4.80 -6.26
CA GLY A 366 -2.12 5.47 -7.24
C GLY A 366 -1.45 4.47 -8.18
N ILE A 367 -0.94 3.35 -7.65
CA ILE A 367 -0.34 2.27 -8.45
C ILE A 367 -1.34 1.74 -9.48
N PHE A 368 -2.55 1.40 -9.06
CA PHE A 368 -3.58 0.92 -9.99
C PHE A 368 -4.05 2.01 -10.95
N ARG A 369 -4.17 3.27 -10.50
CA ARG A 369 -4.51 4.37 -11.39
C ARG A 369 -3.52 4.49 -12.54
N GLY A 370 -2.21 4.53 -12.24
CA GLY A 370 -1.17 4.59 -13.27
C GLY A 370 -1.14 3.36 -14.18
N THR A 371 -1.28 2.18 -13.60
CA THR A 371 -1.32 0.90 -14.31
C THR A 371 -2.50 0.83 -15.29
N LEU A 372 -3.70 1.22 -14.85
CA LEU A 372 -4.91 1.23 -15.67
C LEU A 372 -4.88 2.34 -16.74
N ASP A 373 -4.29 3.48 -16.45
CA ASP A 373 -4.23 4.61 -17.39
C ASP A 373 -3.42 4.30 -18.64
N VAL A 374 -2.38 3.48 -18.50
CA VAL A 374 -1.58 3.00 -19.62
C VAL A 374 -1.97 1.60 -20.08
N LYS A 375 -3.01 1.00 -19.46
CA LYS A 375 -3.47 -0.37 -19.73
C LYS A 375 -2.31 -1.36 -19.68
N ALA A 376 -1.51 -1.31 -18.60
CA ALA A 376 -0.35 -2.17 -18.46
C ALA A 376 -0.75 -3.66 -18.39
N LYS A 377 0.14 -4.54 -18.87
CA LYS A 377 -0.09 -6.00 -18.88
C LYS A 377 0.17 -6.63 -17.51
N THR A 378 1.03 -6.01 -16.71
CA THR A 378 1.42 -6.46 -15.36
C THR A 378 1.85 -5.27 -14.52
N ILE A 379 2.06 -5.49 -13.21
CA ILE A 379 2.76 -4.56 -12.32
C ILE A 379 4.13 -5.16 -12.00
N SER A 380 5.17 -4.55 -12.53
CA SER A 380 6.56 -4.99 -12.34
C SER A 380 7.17 -4.47 -11.05
N ASP A 381 8.33 -5.02 -10.69
CA ASP A 381 9.12 -4.54 -9.56
C ASP A 381 9.65 -3.10 -9.81
N THR A 382 9.94 -2.74 -11.04
CA THR A 382 10.31 -1.36 -11.43
C THR A 382 9.15 -0.39 -11.22
N MET A 383 7.92 -0.79 -11.55
CA MET A 383 6.71 0.00 -11.27
C MET A 383 6.51 0.18 -9.76
N CYS A 384 6.73 -0.87 -8.95
CA CYS A 384 6.70 -0.76 -7.49
C CYS A 384 7.77 0.21 -6.98
N LEU A 385 9.01 0.13 -7.49
CA LEU A 385 10.07 1.05 -7.10
C LEU A 385 9.76 2.49 -7.50
N ALA A 386 9.14 2.72 -8.66
CA ALA A 386 8.70 4.05 -9.07
C ALA A 386 7.66 4.63 -8.09
N ALA A 387 6.73 3.82 -7.59
CA ALA A 387 5.79 4.21 -6.54
C ALA A 387 6.50 4.56 -5.24
N VAL A 388 7.42 3.70 -4.77
CA VAL A 388 8.26 3.95 -3.57
C VAL A 388 8.96 5.30 -3.66
N MET A 389 9.63 5.56 -4.78
CA MET A 389 10.42 6.79 -4.95
C MET A 389 9.54 8.02 -5.06
N GLU A 390 8.36 7.94 -5.68
CA GLU A 390 7.45 9.07 -5.79
C GLU A 390 6.74 9.37 -4.45
N LEU A 391 6.36 8.34 -3.69
CA LEU A 391 5.86 8.50 -2.31
C LEU A 391 6.91 9.18 -1.42
N ALA A 392 8.14 8.70 -1.46
CA ALA A 392 9.25 9.30 -0.74
C ALA A 392 9.48 10.75 -1.18
N LYS A 393 9.49 11.02 -2.49
CA LYS A 393 9.67 12.37 -3.04
C LYS A 393 8.54 13.32 -2.66
N THR A 394 7.31 12.84 -2.60
CA THR A 394 6.16 13.66 -2.20
C THR A 394 6.28 14.17 -0.77
N ALA A 395 6.76 13.32 0.16
CA ALA A 395 7.06 13.78 1.52
C ALA A 395 8.28 14.71 1.58
N GLU A 396 9.34 14.39 0.82
CA GLU A 396 10.55 15.21 0.75
C GLU A 396 10.26 16.65 0.26
N ASP A 397 9.34 16.81 -0.68
CA ASP A 397 8.92 18.12 -1.20
C ASP A 397 8.25 19.02 -0.12
N LYS A 398 7.78 18.41 0.98
CA LYS A 398 7.15 19.10 2.13
C LYS A 398 8.04 19.17 3.37
N GLU A 399 9.33 18.91 3.24
CA GLU A 399 10.33 18.93 4.31
C GLU A 399 10.20 17.76 5.30
N LEU A 400 11.13 16.83 5.21
CA LEU A 400 11.20 15.65 6.07
C LEU A 400 11.52 15.99 7.52
N SER A 401 10.96 15.22 8.44
CA SER A 401 11.25 15.31 9.88
C SER A 401 11.12 13.93 10.54
N GLU A 402 11.46 13.83 11.81
CA GLU A 402 11.27 12.61 12.61
C GLU A 402 9.80 12.17 12.69
N THR A 403 8.86 13.09 12.49
CA THR A 403 7.41 12.87 12.55
C THR A 403 6.71 12.95 11.20
N TYR A 404 7.47 13.13 10.11
CA TYR A 404 6.93 13.18 8.74
C TYR A 404 7.93 12.60 7.74
N ILE A 405 7.86 11.28 7.53
CA ILE A 405 8.69 10.52 6.57
C ILE A 405 7.88 9.98 5.39
N VAL A 406 6.56 9.98 5.47
CA VAL A 406 5.63 9.61 4.40
C VAL A 406 4.48 10.61 4.35
N PRO A 407 3.84 10.81 3.19
CA PRO A 407 2.65 11.64 3.09
C PRO A 407 1.50 11.08 3.94
N THR A 408 0.49 11.90 4.18
CA THR A 408 -0.76 11.46 4.82
C THR A 408 -1.86 11.22 3.78
N MET A 409 -2.90 10.43 4.12
CA MET A 409 -3.99 10.09 3.17
C MET A 409 -4.85 11.27 2.75
N ASP A 410 -4.88 12.37 3.49
CA ASP A 410 -5.59 13.59 3.13
C ASP A 410 -4.82 14.43 2.10
N GLU A 411 -3.54 14.17 1.90
CA GLU A 411 -2.71 14.77 0.85
C GLU A 411 -3.01 14.15 -0.52
N TRP A 412 -4.19 14.45 -1.04
CA TRP A 412 -4.74 13.79 -2.23
C TRP A 412 -3.85 13.87 -3.49
N GLU A 413 -2.95 14.84 -3.58
CA GLU A 413 -2.00 15.03 -4.68
C GLU A 413 -1.00 13.86 -4.80
N VAL A 414 -0.84 13.08 -3.75
CA VAL A 414 -0.01 11.86 -3.75
C VAL A 414 -0.44 10.91 -4.86
N PHE A 415 -1.73 10.66 -5.00
CA PHE A 415 -2.25 9.61 -5.89
C PHE A 415 -2.05 9.90 -7.38
N PRO A 416 -2.32 11.12 -7.93
CA PRO A 416 -1.99 11.41 -9.32
C PRO A 416 -0.47 11.43 -9.58
N ARG A 417 0.36 11.86 -8.63
CA ARG A 417 1.82 11.84 -8.76
C ARG A 417 2.33 10.40 -8.86
N GLU A 418 1.89 9.54 -7.96
CA GLU A 418 2.24 8.12 -7.94
C GLU A 418 1.76 7.42 -9.24
N ALA A 419 0.53 7.70 -9.69
CA ALA A 419 -0.01 7.18 -10.94
C ALA A 419 0.88 7.52 -12.14
N VAL A 420 1.38 8.75 -12.20
CA VAL A 420 2.31 9.18 -13.26
C VAL A 420 3.61 8.40 -13.20
N ALA A 421 4.21 8.27 -12.02
CA ALA A 421 5.48 7.56 -11.86
C ALA A 421 5.36 6.09 -12.30
N VAL A 422 4.31 5.42 -11.85
CA VAL A 422 4.00 4.02 -12.20
C VAL A 422 3.69 3.86 -13.69
N GLY A 423 2.88 4.75 -14.26
CA GLY A 423 2.53 4.73 -15.70
C GLY A 423 3.76 4.94 -16.59
N LEU A 424 4.64 5.87 -16.26
CA LEU A 424 5.90 6.09 -16.99
C LEU A 424 6.85 4.90 -16.86
N ALA A 425 6.94 4.27 -15.71
CA ALA A 425 7.73 3.05 -15.52
C ALA A 425 7.20 1.93 -16.43
N ALA A 426 5.88 1.70 -16.46
CA ALA A 426 5.27 0.71 -17.35
C ALA A 426 5.54 0.99 -18.84
N ILE A 427 5.51 2.27 -19.25
CA ILE A 427 5.84 2.68 -20.63
C ILE A 427 7.31 2.40 -20.94
N SER A 428 8.22 2.72 -20.03
CA SER A 428 9.67 2.53 -20.25
C SER A 428 10.07 1.05 -20.36
N GLU A 429 9.34 0.16 -19.66
CA GLU A 429 9.55 -1.28 -19.72
C GLU A 429 8.81 -1.96 -20.90
N GLY A 430 8.03 -1.21 -21.69
CA GLY A 430 7.25 -1.78 -22.79
C GLY A 430 6.03 -2.62 -22.33
N LEU A 431 5.61 -2.45 -21.08
CA LEU A 431 4.47 -3.15 -20.49
C LEU A 431 3.13 -2.47 -20.78
N ALA A 432 3.18 -1.20 -21.15
CA ALA A 432 2.00 -0.38 -21.45
C ALA A 432 1.44 -0.68 -22.84
N ARG A 433 0.10 -0.74 -22.95
CA ARG A 433 -0.61 -0.77 -24.25
C ARG A 433 -0.83 0.61 -24.85
N VAL A 434 -0.77 1.64 -24.02
CA VAL A 434 -0.93 3.06 -24.44
C VAL A 434 0.27 3.84 -23.98
N LYS A 435 0.84 4.65 -24.89
CA LYS A 435 1.89 5.61 -24.57
C LYS A 435 1.26 6.96 -24.26
N SER A 436 1.71 7.61 -23.22
CA SER A 436 1.28 8.95 -22.82
C SER A 436 2.46 9.72 -22.22
N SER A 437 2.43 11.03 -22.34
CA SER A 437 3.37 11.92 -21.68
C SER A 437 3.08 12.04 -20.19
N ARG A 438 4.04 12.56 -19.43
CA ARG A 438 3.88 12.85 -17.99
C ARG A 438 2.67 13.76 -17.74
N GLN A 439 2.50 14.79 -18.54
CA GLN A 439 1.41 15.76 -18.39
C GLN A 439 0.04 15.14 -18.65
N GLU A 440 -0.11 14.38 -19.73
CA GLU A 440 -1.36 13.67 -20.06
C GLU A 440 -1.75 12.68 -18.98
N LEU A 441 -0.79 11.93 -18.43
CA LEU A 441 -1.04 10.98 -17.34
C LEU A 441 -1.50 11.72 -16.08
N TYR A 442 -0.86 12.85 -15.74
CA TYR A 442 -1.23 13.63 -14.57
C TYR A 442 -2.65 14.20 -14.69
N GLU A 443 -2.95 14.86 -15.79
CA GLU A 443 -4.27 15.46 -16.05
C GLU A 443 -5.39 14.42 -16.05
N LYS A 444 -5.12 13.25 -16.63
CA LYS A 444 -6.05 12.13 -16.65
C LYS A 444 -6.31 11.59 -15.25
N ALA A 445 -5.25 11.27 -14.51
CA ALA A 445 -5.36 10.75 -13.15
C ALA A 445 -6.06 11.75 -12.22
N GLU A 446 -5.65 13.03 -12.25
CA GLU A 446 -6.27 14.11 -11.49
C GLU A 446 -7.77 14.25 -11.80
N THR A 447 -8.12 14.28 -13.07
CA THR A 447 -9.53 14.42 -13.53
C THR A 447 -10.39 13.27 -13.00
N ILE A 448 -9.91 12.03 -13.11
CA ILE A 448 -10.65 10.84 -12.68
C ILE A 448 -10.82 10.84 -11.15
N ILE A 449 -9.75 11.13 -10.41
CA ILE A 449 -9.77 11.14 -8.94
C ILE A 449 -10.67 12.27 -8.42
N ARG A 450 -10.55 13.48 -8.96
CA ARG A 450 -11.40 14.62 -8.60
C ARG A 450 -12.88 14.33 -8.87
N ARG A 451 -13.18 13.71 -10.03
CA ARG A 451 -14.54 13.31 -10.38
C ARG A 451 -15.11 12.34 -9.33
N ALA A 452 -14.40 11.27 -8.98
CA ALA A 452 -14.87 10.27 -8.01
C ALA A 452 -15.16 10.89 -6.63
N ARG A 453 -14.28 11.79 -6.17
CA ARG A 453 -14.47 12.53 -4.90
C ARG A 453 -15.65 13.51 -4.97
N ALA A 454 -15.82 14.20 -6.10
CA ALA A 454 -16.95 15.11 -6.31
C ALA A 454 -18.27 14.35 -6.36
N GLU A 455 -18.31 13.19 -7.04
CA GLU A 455 -19.48 12.29 -7.10
C GLU A 455 -19.95 11.90 -5.69
N THR A 456 -19.07 11.41 -4.84
CA THR A 456 -19.38 11.08 -3.43
C THR A 456 -19.93 12.29 -2.68
N LYS A 457 -19.33 13.49 -2.82
CA LYS A 457 -19.81 14.71 -2.18
C LYS A 457 -21.22 15.11 -2.68
N TYR A 458 -21.49 14.93 -3.97
CA TYR A 458 -22.80 15.22 -4.56
C TYR A 458 -23.89 14.28 -4.02
N LEU A 459 -23.61 12.99 -3.94
CA LEU A 459 -24.51 11.99 -3.37
C LEU A 459 -24.84 12.29 -1.89
N MET A 460 -23.82 12.67 -1.11
CA MET A 460 -24.02 13.11 0.28
C MET A 460 -24.85 14.41 0.35
N LYS A 461 -24.53 15.42 -0.46
CA LYS A 461 -25.24 16.69 -0.51
C LYS A 461 -26.70 16.50 -0.95
N GLY A 462 -26.94 15.62 -1.92
CA GLY A 462 -28.27 15.25 -2.41
C GLY A 462 -29.06 14.33 -1.50
N LYS A 463 -28.46 13.91 -0.37
CA LYS A 463 -29.04 12.93 0.58
C LYS A 463 -29.33 11.55 -0.03
N PHE A 464 -28.67 11.19 -1.14
CA PHE A 464 -28.65 9.82 -1.62
C PHE A 464 -27.80 8.94 -0.69
N ILE A 465 -26.69 9.49 -0.17
CA ILE A 465 -25.96 8.92 0.95
C ILE A 465 -26.38 9.71 2.20
N LEU A 466 -27.09 9.08 3.11
CA LEU A 466 -27.55 9.69 4.34
C LEU A 466 -26.41 9.96 5.32
N PRO A 467 -26.51 10.97 6.21
CA PRO A 467 -25.56 11.12 7.29
C PRO A 467 -25.63 9.90 8.23
N PRO A 468 -24.50 9.53 8.87
CA PRO A 468 -24.51 8.40 9.80
C PRO A 468 -25.48 8.66 10.96
N PRO A 469 -26.10 7.60 11.52
CA PRO A 469 -26.96 7.73 12.67
C PRO A 469 -26.16 8.27 13.87
N LYS A 470 -26.85 8.95 14.78
CA LYS A 470 -26.24 9.34 16.07
C LYS A 470 -25.88 8.09 16.84
N ALA A 471 -24.62 7.98 17.25
CA ALA A 471 -24.07 6.84 17.96
C ALA A 471 -24.00 7.07 19.48
#